data_a35cb677acff0b9b7810e69e81fd10c2
#
_entry.id   a35cb677acff0b9b7810e69e81fd10c2
#
_cell.length_a   1.000
_cell.length_b   1.000
_cell.length_c   1.000
_cell.angle_alpha   90.00
_cell.angle_beta   90.00
_cell.angle_gamma   90.00
#
_symmetry.space_group_name_H-M   'P 1'
#
loop_
_entity.id
_entity.type
_entity.pdbx_description
1 polymer ?
#
loop_
_entity_poly.entity_id
_entity_poly.type
_entity_poly.pdbx_seq_one_letter_code
_entity_poly.pdbx_strand_id
1 'polypeptide(L)'
;MNEAIQIRCFNEIDLNDSFFDSLKEDYSGFEDWFNRKSLEKAFIQYTEKGIQAFLYLKDESNTIPEGIFPPLPSKNWLKVGTFKIEAHNTKLGERFVKKITDRGIYGKYDSIYLTVFPKHEDLIRLLQRYGFEEKGKKGKELVLVKDLKSLSGDILKDFPVLRLKGKRKFVLAIYPKYHTRLFPDSILRTEENVREQLIQDISYTNSIHKVYLCFMPQTSDLKPGDLLAIYRTSDGLGPAKYRSVITSVCQIEEVRTKDSFKNVDEFVQYTNSYSVFDPIELKSWYNKPNVVVLRMTYNIAL
;
A
#
# COMPACT_ATOMS: atom_id res chain seq x y z
N MET A 1 7.11 -20.26 -5.39
CA MET A 1 7.23 -19.69 -4.02
C MET A 1 6.23 -18.56 -3.85
N ASN A 2 5.71 -18.39 -2.64
CA ASN A 2 4.70 -17.37 -2.35
C ASN A 2 5.38 -15.98 -2.35
N GLU A 3 5.04 -15.11 -3.29
CA GLU A 3 5.55 -13.72 -3.38
C GLU A 3 4.95 -12.79 -2.30
N ALA A 4 4.28 -13.34 -1.29
CA ALA A 4 3.67 -12.58 -0.21
C ALA A 4 4.74 -11.88 0.65
N ILE A 5 4.42 -10.68 1.09
CA ILE A 5 5.21 -10.00 2.12
C ILE A 5 5.01 -10.75 3.43
N GLN A 6 6.10 -11.27 3.98
CA GLN A 6 6.13 -12.03 5.23
C GLN A 6 6.69 -11.15 6.36
N ILE A 7 6.37 -11.53 7.60
CA ILE A 7 7.01 -10.97 8.79
C ILE A 7 7.97 -12.04 9.32
N ARG A 8 9.24 -11.68 9.49
CA ARG A 8 10.29 -12.55 10.01
C ARG A 8 11.08 -11.86 11.10
N CYS A 9 11.57 -12.63 12.07
CA CYS A 9 12.58 -12.13 12.99
C CYS A 9 13.92 -11.98 12.25
N PHE A 10 14.76 -11.02 12.67
CA PHE A 10 16.05 -10.80 12.01
C PHE A 10 16.94 -12.05 12.02
N ASN A 11 16.90 -12.85 13.08
CA ASN A 11 17.66 -14.10 13.15
C ASN A 11 17.14 -15.23 12.22
N GLU A 12 15.98 -15.05 11.60
CA GLU A 12 15.42 -15.97 10.60
C GLU A 12 15.78 -15.55 9.17
N ILE A 13 16.51 -14.43 9.00
CA ILE A 13 16.84 -13.84 7.71
C ILE A 13 18.34 -14.06 7.44
N ASP A 14 18.66 -14.63 6.28
CA ASP A 14 20.05 -14.82 5.89
C ASP A 14 20.69 -13.48 5.52
N LEU A 15 21.58 -12.99 6.43
CA LEU A 15 22.33 -11.76 6.21
C LEU A 15 23.40 -11.89 5.09
N ASN A 16 23.74 -13.11 4.67
CA ASN A 16 24.70 -13.34 3.59
C ASN A 16 24.04 -13.29 2.20
N ASP A 17 22.71 -13.15 2.12
CA ASP A 17 22.05 -12.90 0.84
C ASP A 17 22.61 -11.61 0.22
N SER A 18 22.98 -11.67 -1.06
CA SER A 18 23.54 -10.54 -1.83
C SER A 18 22.67 -9.28 -1.82
N PHE A 19 21.39 -9.46 -1.50
CA PHE A 19 20.49 -8.35 -1.27
C PHE A 19 21.02 -7.34 -0.26
N PHE A 20 21.77 -7.77 0.76
CA PHE A 20 22.30 -6.89 1.80
C PHE A 20 23.65 -6.24 1.47
N ASP A 21 24.32 -6.62 0.40
CA ASP A 21 25.69 -6.16 0.08
C ASP A 21 25.76 -4.63 0.01
N SER A 22 24.88 -3.98 -0.74
CA SER A 22 24.87 -2.52 -0.84
C SER A 22 24.56 -1.81 0.49
N LEU A 23 23.81 -2.44 1.40
CA LEU A 23 23.57 -1.89 2.75
C LEU A 23 24.82 -2.03 3.62
N LYS A 24 25.59 -3.12 3.47
CA LYS A 24 26.87 -3.30 4.17
C LYS A 24 27.92 -2.31 3.67
N GLU A 25 27.93 -2.03 2.36
CA GLU A 25 28.80 -1.01 1.74
C GLU A 25 28.45 0.42 2.22
N ASP A 26 27.17 0.75 2.25
CA ASP A 26 26.69 2.09 2.60
C ASP A 26 26.80 2.41 4.10
N TYR A 27 26.67 1.40 4.94
CA TYR A 27 26.62 1.56 6.40
C TYR A 27 27.68 0.69 7.08
N SER A 28 28.79 1.28 7.49
CA SER A 28 29.79 0.59 8.30
C SER A 28 29.13 0.12 9.62
N GLY A 29 29.28 -1.17 9.95
CA GLY A 29 28.65 -1.78 11.13
C GLY A 29 27.20 -2.23 10.92
N PHE A 30 26.71 -2.32 9.67
CA PHE A 30 25.38 -2.85 9.36
C PHE A 30 25.16 -4.26 9.89
N GLU A 31 26.17 -5.16 9.78
CA GLU A 31 26.09 -6.54 10.25
C GLU A 31 25.94 -6.61 11.77
N ASP A 32 26.74 -5.84 12.50
CA ASP A 32 26.64 -5.78 13.97
C ASP A 32 25.28 -5.21 14.41
N TRP A 33 24.80 -4.18 13.69
CA TRP A 33 23.48 -3.61 13.94
C TRP A 33 22.38 -4.64 13.68
N PHE A 34 22.46 -5.38 12.58
CA PHE A 34 21.49 -6.41 12.20
C PHE A 34 21.44 -7.53 13.24
N ASN A 35 22.60 -8.03 13.67
CA ASN A 35 22.72 -9.10 14.67
C ASN A 35 22.17 -8.69 16.04
N ARG A 36 22.38 -7.42 16.45
CA ARG A 36 21.78 -6.89 17.69
C ARG A 36 20.26 -6.83 17.66
N LYS A 37 19.66 -6.87 16.47
CA LYS A 37 18.21 -6.85 16.24
C LYS A 37 17.58 -8.25 16.16
N SER A 38 18.30 -9.29 16.49
CA SER A 38 17.95 -10.70 16.26
C SER A 38 16.50 -11.08 16.56
N LEU A 39 15.88 -10.54 17.60
CA LEU A 39 14.49 -10.81 18.00
C LEU A 39 13.47 -9.80 17.45
N GLU A 40 13.92 -8.73 16.84
CA GLU A 40 13.03 -7.76 16.21
C GLU A 40 12.49 -8.30 14.88
N LYS A 41 11.36 -7.74 14.42
CA LYS A 41 10.65 -8.22 13.24
C LYS A 41 10.78 -7.25 12.08
N ALA A 42 10.98 -7.79 10.88
CA ALA A 42 10.97 -7.04 9.64
C ALA A 42 9.94 -7.62 8.66
N PHE A 43 9.47 -6.79 7.75
CA PHE A 43 8.73 -7.23 6.57
C PHE A 43 9.73 -7.59 5.48
N ILE A 44 9.56 -8.75 4.89
CA ILE A 44 10.45 -9.27 3.86
C ILE A 44 9.66 -9.93 2.74
N GLN A 45 10.16 -9.83 1.52
CA GLN A 45 9.63 -10.59 0.40
C GLN A 45 10.73 -11.42 -0.23
N TYR A 46 10.42 -12.70 -0.41
CA TYR A 46 11.26 -13.66 -1.12
C TYR A 46 10.65 -14.02 -2.48
N THR A 47 11.52 -14.26 -3.45
CA THR A 47 11.21 -14.93 -4.71
C THR A 47 12.15 -16.10 -4.90
N GLU A 48 12.07 -16.77 -6.04
CA GLU A 48 13.06 -17.79 -6.43
C GLU A 48 14.49 -17.21 -6.60
N LYS A 49 14.61 -15.92 -6.74
CA LYS A 49 15.88 -15.18 -6.87
C LYS A 49 16.46 -14.70 -5.54
N GLY A 50 15.88 -15.10 -4.40
CA GLY A 50 16.26 -14.61 -3.08
C GLY A 50 15.40 -13.45 -2.59
N ILE A 51 15.94 -12.66 -1.68
CA ILE A 51 15.27 -11.50 -1.08
C ILE A 51 15.10 -10.41 -2.14
N GLN A 52 13.90 -9.84 -2.22
CA GLN A 52 13.57 -8.76 -3.14
C GLN A 52 13.21 -7.45 -2.44
N ALA A 53 12.80 -7.53 -1.18
CA ALA A 53 12.51 -6.35 -0.38
C ALA A 53 12.67 -6.63 1.10
N PHE A 54 13.09 -5.61 1.83
CA PHE A 54 13.25 -5.62 3.28
C PHE A 54 12.79 -4.28 3.85
N LEU A 55 11.95 -4.32 4.91
CA LEU A 55 11.47 -3.15 5.63
C LEU A 55 11.49 -3.41 7.13
N TYR A 56 12.23 -2.59 7.84
CA TYR A 56 12.23 -2.55 9.30
C TYR A 56 11.61 -1.23 9.80
N LEU A 57 10.67 -1.35 10.72
CA LEU A 57 9.96 -0.23 11.34
C LEU A 57 10.27 -0.18 12.84
N LYS A 58 10.59 1.00 13.35
CA LYS A 58 10.90 1.25 14.76
C LYS A 58 9.94 2.27 15.36
N ASP A 59 9.43 1.96 16.55
CA ASP A 59 8.72 2.93 17.38
C ASP A 59 9.72 3.90 18.02
N GLU A 60 9.54 5.18 17.79
CA GLU A 60 10.28 6.27 18.45
C GLU A 60 9.27 7.28 19.02
N SER A 61 8.24 6.80 19.74
CA SER A 61 7.23 7.63 20.37
C SER A 61 7.80 8.49 21.49
N ASN A 62 7.28 9.73 21.60
CA ASN A 62 7.68 10.71 22.60
C ASN A 62 9.19 11.01 22.62
N THR A 63 9.84 10.92 21.47
CA THR A 63 11.27 11.20 21.33
C THR A 63 11.54 12.35 20.36
N ILE A 64 12.73 12.92 20.46
CA ILE A 64 13.33 13.78 19.46
C ILE A 64 14.31 12.94 18.66
N PRO A 65 14.12 12.73 17.35
CA PRO A 65 15.04 11.97 16.52
C PRO A 65 16.45 12.59 16.55
N GLU A 66 17.45 11.80 16.92
CA GLU A 66 18.81 12.29 17.12
C GLU A 66 19.61 12.47 15.83
N GLY A 67 20.51 13.46 15.84
CA GLY A 67 21.48 13.72 14.76
C GLY A 67 20.86 14.30 13.49
N ILE A 68 19.66 14.83 13.55
CA ILE A 68 18.97 15.48 12.44
C ILE A 68 19.12 17.00 12.54
N PHE A 69 19.41 17.64 11.41
CA PHE A 69 19.48 19.09 11.32
C PHE A 69 18.62 19.60 10.13
N PRO A 70 17.73 20.60 10.35
CA PRO A 70 17.31 21.12 11.65
C PRO A 70 16.63 20.03 12.52
N PRO A 71 16.66 20.15 13.85
CA PRO A 71 16.10 19.15 14.74
C PRO A 71 14.58 19.01 14.54
N LEU A 72 14.11 17.77 14.51
CA LEU A 72 12.68 17.48 14.48
C LEU A 72 12.07 17.64 15.89
N PRO A 73 10.79 18.04 16.00
CA PRO A 73 10.13 18.18 17.29
C PRO A 73 9.89 16.83 17.98
N SER A 74 9.65 16.84 19.28
CA SER A 74 9.16 15.66 20.00
C SER A 74 7.74 15.33 19.56
N LYS A 75 7.53 14.09 19.08
CA LYS A 75 6.25 13.56 18.60
C LYS A 75 6.23 12.03 18.78
N ASN A 76 5.09 11.43 18.47
CA ASN A 76 5.00 9.98 18.26
C ASN A 76 5.49 9.65 16.85
N TRP A 77 6.77 9.34 16.73
CA TRP A 77 7.41 9.02 15.48
C TRP A 77 7.39 7.52 15.17
N LEU A 78 6.99 7.18 13.95
CA LEU A 78 7.33 5.90 13.34
C LEU A 78 8.58 6.11 12.48
N LYS A 79 9.67 5.45 12.84
CA LYS A 79 10.89 5.45 12.03
C LYS A 79 10.89 4.28 11.06
N VAL A 80 11.15 4.55 9.78
CA VAL A 80 11.57 3.54 8.83
C VAL A 80 13.08 3.36 9.02
N GLY A 81 13.47 2.31 9.74
CA GLY A 81 14.87 2.07 10.12
C GLY A 81 15.71 1.55 8.96
N THR A 82 15.12 0.72 8.11
CA THR A 82 15.74 0.22 6.87
C THR A 82 14.64 -0.07 5.86
N PHE A 83 14.84 0.37 4.63
CA PHE A 83 13.93 0.09 3.53
C PHE A 83 14.74 -0.08 2.23
N LYS A 84 14.73 -1.29 1.69
CA LYS A 84 15.39 -1.62 0.42
C LYS A 84 14.49 -2.49 -0.44
N ILE A 85 14.47 -2.22 -1.74
CA ILE A 85 13.76 -2.99 -2.78
C ILE A 85 14.68 -3.12 -3.98
N GLU A 86 14.81 -4.33 -4.50
CA GLU A 86 15.58 -4.60 -5.74
C GLU A 86 14.70 -4.81 -6.97
N ALA A 87 13.44 -5.17 -6.77
CA ALA A 87 12.53 -5.41 -7.88
C ALA A 87 12.14 -4.11 -8.60
N HIS A 88 12.74 -3.86 -9.75
CA HIS A 88 12.44 -2.69 -10.59
C HIS A 88 11.15 -2.90 -11.42
N ASN A 89 10.43 -1.81 -11.69
CA ASN A 89 9.20 -1.78 -12.50
C ASN A 89 8.06 -2.69 -12.00
N THR A 90 8.07 -3.02 -10.71
CA THR A 90 7.00 -3.76 -10.03
C THR A 90 6.16 -2.84 -9.15
N LYS A 91 5.03 -3.33 -8.65
CA LYS A 91 4.22 -2.60 -7.65
C LYS A 91 4.71 -2.81 -6.22
N LEU A 92 5.86 -3.45 -6.04
CA LEU A 92 6.39 -3.82 -4.75
C LEU A 92 6.64 -2.60 -3.86
N GLY A 93 7.19 -1.52 -4.41
CA GLY A 93 7.40 -0.26 -3.70
C GLY A 93 6.11 0.29 -3.09
N GLU A 94 5.02 0.34 -3.86
CA GLU A 94 3.71 0.81 -3.38
C GLU A 94 3.16 -0.10 -2.26
N ARG A 95 3.35 -1.42 -2.36
CA ARG A 95 2.93 -2.39 -1.33
C ARG A 95 3.65 -2.14 0.00
N PHE A 96 4.95 -1.84 -0.05
CA PHE A 96 5.72 -1.52 1.15
C PHE A 96 5.38 -0.13 1.71
N VAL A 97 5.16 0.88 0.86
CA VAL A 97 4.65 2.18 1.31
C VAL A 97 3.30 2.01 2.03
N LYS A 98 2.42 1.13 1.52
CA LYS A 98 1.17 0.80 2.22
C LYS A 98 1.45 0.21 3.61
N LYS A 99 2.37 -0.75 3.75
CA LYS A 99 2.73 -1.31 5.07
C LYS A 99 3.27 -0.25 6.03
N ILE A 100 4.10 0.69 5.54
CA ILE A 100 4.61 1.81 6.34
C ILE A 100 3.45 2.69 6.82
N THR A 101 2.57 3.10 5.93
CA THR A 101 1.46 4.01 6.25
C THR A 101 0.39 3.33 7.09
N ASP A 102 0.06 2.06 6.83
CA ASP A 102 -0.84 1.27 7.67
C ASP A 102 -0.32 1.19 9.11
N ARG A 103 0.97 0.88 9.28
CA ARG A 103 1.60 0.88 10.62
C ARG A 103 1.52 2.25 11.28
N GLY A 104 1.69 3.33 10.50
CA GLY A 104 1.54 4.70 10.97
C GLY A 104 0.16 4.99 11.56
N ILE A 105 -0.89 4.61 10.84
CA ILE A 105 -2.28 4.84 11.26
C ILE A 105 -2.70 3.93 12.41
N TYR A 106 -2.50 2.60 12.28
CA TYR A 106 -2.92 1.65 13.32
C TYR A 106 -2.12 1.81 14.62
N GLY A 107 -0.84 2.23 14.52
CA GLY A 107 -0.01 2.57 15.67
C GLY A 107 -0.28 3.95 16.28
N LYS A 108 -1.18 4.75 15.66
CA LYS A 108 -1.54 6.12 16.10
C LYS A 108 -0.36 7.08 16.18
N TYR A 109 0.63 6.92 15.27
CA TYR A 109 1.76 7.83 15.18
C TYR A 109 1.32 9.20 14.63
N ASP A 110 2.05 10.25 15.00
CA ASP A 110 1.80 11.60 14.48
C ASP A 110 2.44 11.79 13.11
N SER A 111 3.62 11.20 12.93
CA SER A 111 4.41 11.34 11.71
C SER A 111 5.30 10.12 11.48
N ILE A 112 5.69 9.92 10.24
CA ILE A 112 6.63 8.88 9.81
C ILE A 112 7.88 9.57 9.29
N TYR A 113 9.08 9.06 9.62
CA TYR A 113 10.31 9.56 9.02
C TYR A 113 11.28 8.46 8.64
N LEU A 114 12.16 8.78 7.72
CA LEU A 114 13.31 7.96 7.33
C LEU A 114 14.48 8.83 6.94
N THR A 115 15.66 8.21 6.93
CA THR A 115 16.86 8.77 6.32
C THR A 115 17.20 7.99 5.06
N VAL A 116 17.66 8.68 4.02
CA VAL A 116 17.97 8.09 2.72
C VAL A 116 19.09 8.84 2.03
N PHE A 117 20.05 8.12 1.43
CA PHE A 117 21.09 8.77 0.61
C PHE A 117 20.48 9.38 -0.66
N PRO A 118 20.95 10.58 -1.09
CA PRO A 118 20.43 11.23 -2.29
C PRO A 118 20.53 10.38 -3.57
N LYS A 119 21.46 9.42 -3.62
CA LYS A 119 21.62 8.51 -4.76
C LYS A 119 20.42 7.59 -5.03
N HIS A 120 19.53 7.39 -4.05
CA HIS A 120 18.34 6.54 -4.18
C HIS A 120 17.13 7.34 -4.70
N GLU A 121 17.29 7.99 -5.86
CA GLU A 121 16.30 8.90 -6.43
C GLU A 121 14.93 8.25 -6.66
N ASP A 122 14.89 6.99 -7.12
CA ASP A 122 13.62 6.28 -7.38
C ASP A 122 12.82 6.06 -6.11
N LEU A 123 13.49 5.71 -5.02
CA LEU A 123 12.88 5.57 -3.71
C LEU A 123 12.38 6.92 -3.18
N ILE A 124 13.17 7.96 -3.34
CA ILE A 124 12.80 9.33 -2.94
C ILE A 124 11.55 9.78 -3.71
N ARG A 125 11.53 9.62 -5.04
CA ARG A 125 10.37 9.95 -5.89
C ARG A 125 9.12 9.16 -5.49
N LEU A 126 9.28 7.86 -5.21
CA LEU A 126 8.18 7.02 -4.72
C LEU A 126 7.60 7.57 -3.42
N LEU A 127 8.45 7.86 -2.43
CA LEU A 127 8.02 8.38 -1.12
C LEU A 127 7.38 9.77 -1.24
N GLN A 128 7.96 10.67 -2.04
CA GLN A 128 7.43 12.01 -2.28
C GLN A 128 6.04 11.98 -2.93
N ARG A 129 5.80 11.03 -3.82
CA ARG A 129 4.46 10.80 -4.41
C ARG A 129 3.40 10.53 -3.34
N TYR A 130 3.78 9.86 -2.24
CA TYR A 130 2.90 9.56 -1.11
C TYR A 130 3.08 10.52 0.07
N GLY A 131 3.54 11.75 -0.19
CA GLY A 131 3.53 12.87 0.75
C GLY A 131 4.65 12.89 1.77
N PHE A 132 5.75 12.17 1.52
CA PHE A 132 6.97 12.40 2.26
C PHE A 132 7.68 13.65 1.71
N GLU A 133 8.11 14.53 2.60
CA GLU A 133 8.79 15.77 2.26
C GLU A 133 10.16 15.82 2.92
N GLU A 134 11.14 16.43 2.26
CA GLU A 134 12.44 16.69 2.87
C GLU A 134 12.29 17.73 3.98
N LYS A 135 12.74 17.40 5.18
CA LYS A 135 12.67 18.27 6.36
C LYS A 135 14.04 18.51 7.00
N GLY A 136 15.09 17.93 6.47
CA GLY A 136 16.44 18.11 6.99
C GLY A 136 17.42 17.06 6.50
N LYS A 137 18.55 16.97 7.20
CA LYS A 137 19.62 16.02 6.90
C LYS A 137 20.13 15.34 8.17
N LYS A 138 20.61 14.11 8.00
CA LYS A 138 21.39 13.37 9.00
C LYS A 138 22.71 12.95 8.38
N GLY A 139 23.79 13.69 8.70
CA GLY A 139 25.05 13.51 7.98
C GLY A 139 24.88 13.72 6.47
N LYS A 140 25.12 12.69 5.67
CA LYS A 140 24.99 12.71 4.21
C LYS A 140 23.60 12.30 3.71
N GLU A 141 22.71 11.85 4.58
CA GLU A 141 21.37 11.40 4.24
C GLU A 141 20.36 12.53 4.31
N LEU A 142 19.37 12.51 3.39
CA LEU A 142 18.16 13.33 3.47
C LEU A 142 17.22 12.76 4.51
N VAL A 143 16.53 13.61 5.24
CA VAL A 143 15.46 13.22 6.16
C VAL A 143 14.12 13.52 5.52
N LEU A 144 13.40 12.45 5.16
CA LEU A 144 12.06 12.55 4.60
C LEU A 144 11.03 12.30 5.70
N VAL A 145 10.04 13.16 5.77
CA VAL A 145 8.97 13.12 6.78
C VAL A 145 7.61 13.13 6.13
N LYS A 146 6.72 12.25 6.57
CA LYS A 146 5.29 12.28 6.26
C LYS A 146 4.51 12.61 7.53
N ASP A 147 3.77 13.72 7.52
CA ASP A 147 2.82 14.07 8.56
C ASP A 147 1.51 13.30 8.35
N LEU A 148 0.99 12.69 9.43
CA LEU A 148 -0.27 11.93 9.40
C LEU A 148 -1.45 12.73 9.98
N LYS A 149 -1.24 13.96 10.42
CA LYS A 149 -2.26 14.81 11.02
C LYS A 149 -2.70 15.96 10.10
N SER A 150 -1.83 16.44 9.24
CA SER A 150 -2.12 17.50 8.28
C SER A 150 -2.45 16.95 6.90
N LEU A 151 -3.37 17.63 6.19
CA LEU A 151 -3.83 17.23 4.86
C LEU A 151 -3.52 18.36 3.86
N SER A 152 -2.90 17.98 2.74
CA SER A 152 -2.57 18.89 1.63
C SER A 152 -3.75 19.13 0.69
N GLY A 153 -4.69 18.18 0.64
CA GLY A 153 -5.78 18.12 -0.34
C GLY A 153 -5.47 17.27 -1.57
N ASP A 154 -4.22 16.82 -1.72
CA ASP A 154 -3.83 15.85 -2.76
C ASP A 154 -4.12 14.44 -2.28
N ILE A 155 -4.85 13.65 -3.09
CA ILE A 155 -5.32 12.29 -2.74
C ILE A 155 -4.16 11.35 -2.39
N LEU A 156 -3.07 11.42 -3.16
CA LEU A 156 -1.93 10.52 -2.97
C LEU A 156 -1.01 10.99 -1.86
N LYS A 157 -0.76 12.29 -1.77
CA LYS A 157 0.07 12.85 -0.69
C LYS A 157 -0.59 12.69 0.67
N ASP A 158 -1.92 12.78 0.72
CA ASP A 158 -2.68 12.60 1.96
C ASP A 158 -2.88 11.13 2.35
N PHE A 159 -2.73 10.19 1.37
CA PHE A 159 -2.90 8.75 1.66
C PHE A 159 -2.08 8.30 2.88
N PRO A 160 -2.62 7.51 3.82
CA PRO A 160 -3.97 6.91 3.84
C PRO A 160 -5.02 7.78 4.55
N VAL A 161 -4.67 8.97 5.02
CA VAL A 161 -5.57 9.86 5.79
C VAL A 161 -6.67 10.42 4.89
N LEU A 162 -7.88 10.52 5.42
CA LEU A 162 -9.05 10.97 4.69
C LEU A 162 -9.67 12.23 5.33
N ARG A 163 -10.00 13.21 4.50
CA ARG A 163 -10.86 14.31 4.91
C ARG A 163 -12.33 13.90 4.72
N LEU A 164 -13.06 13.72 5.82
CA LEU A 164 -14.46 13.28 5.77
C LEU A 164 -15.44 14.46 5.60
N LYS A 165 -15.10 15.64 6.15
CA LYS A 165 -15.97 16.82 6.11
C LYS A 165 -16.02 17.42 4.70
N GLY A 166 -17.23 17.67 4.21
CA GLY A 166 -17.44 18.28 2.90
C GLY A 166 -17.26 17.34 1.70
N LYS A 167 -16.98 16.05 1.91
CA LYS A 167 -16.87 15.06 0.84
C LYS A 167 -18.18 14.29 0.66
N ARG A 168 -18.54 14.00 -0.60
CA ARG A 168 -19.62 13.07 -0.91
C ARG A 168 -19.21 11.66 -0.49
N LYS A 169 -20.17 10.89 -0.02
CA LYS A 169 -19.95 9.54 0.50
C LYS A 169 -20.94 8.60 -0.14
N PHE A 170 -20.46 7.47 -0.60
CA PHE A 170 -21.25 6.46 -1.30
C PHE A 170 -20.95 5.07 -0.74
N VAL A 171 -21.87 4.15 -0.95
CA VAL A 171 -21.65 2.73 -0.68
C VAL A 171 -21.46 2.02 -2.02
N LEU A 172 -20.35 1.29 -2.15
CA LEU A 172 -20.08 0.44 -3.29
C LEU A 172 -20.24 -1.01 -2.90
N ALA A 173 -21.29 -1.65 -3.41
CA ALA A 173 -21.55 -3.06 -3.18
C ALA A 173 -20.70 -3.95 -4.11
N ILE A 174 -19.95 -4.88 -3.51
CA ILE A 174 -19.07 -5.80 -4.24
C ILE A 174 -19.38 -7.24 -3.86
N TYR A 175 -19.51 -8.11 -4.87
CA TYR A 175 -19.69 -9.54 -4.65
C TYR A 175 -18.49 -10.18 -3.97
N PRO A 176 -18.69 -11.14 -3.06
CA PRO A 176 -17.63 -11.76 -2.26
C PRO A 176 -16.43 -12.26 -3.09
N LYS A 177 -16.70 -12.95 -4.20
CA LYS A 177 -15.66 -13.51 -5.08
C LYS A 177 -14.68 -12.46 -5.66
N TYR A 178 -15.12 -11.22 -5.81
CA TYR A 178 -14.26 -10.11 -6.27
C TYR A 178 -13.72 -9.31 -5.10
N HIS A 179 -14.53 -9.18 -4.03
CA HIS A 179 -14.17 -8.39 -2.86
C HIS A 179 -12.88 -8.89 -2.21
N THR A 180 -12.81 -10.17 -1.83
CA THR A 180 -11.67 -10.74 -1.12
C THR A 180 -10.37 -10.68 -1.94
N ARG A 181 -10.46 -10.85 -3.26
CA ARG A 181 -9.31 -10.68 -4.16
C ARG A 181 -8.86 -9.23 -4.26
N LEU A 182 -9.79 -8.27 -4.30
CA LEU A 182 -9.49 -6.84 -4.46
C LEU A 182 -9.03 -6.19 -3.15
N PHE A 183 -9.54 -6.67 -2.00
CA PHE A 183 -9.29 -6.12 -0.66
C PHE A 183 -8.76 -7.21 0.30
N PRO A 184 -7.54 -7.70 0.08
CA PRO A 184 -7.01 -8.85 0.83
C PRO A 184 -6.74 -8.57 2.31
N ASP A 185 -6.60 -7.30 2.71
CA ASP A 185 -6.45 -6.91 4.12
C ASP A 185 -7.82 -6.80 4.86
N SER A 186 -8.94 -6.92 4.12
CA SER A 186 -10.31 -6.80 4.64
C SER A 186 -11.08 -8.13 4.56
N ILE A 187 -10.40 -9.25 4.80
CA ILE A 187 -10.99 -10.58 4.79
C ILE A 187 -11.84 -10.76 6.05
N LEU A 188 -13.00 -11.37 5.88
CA LEU A 188 -13.85 -11.72 7.02
C LEU A 188 -13.21 -12.87 7.82
N ARG A 189 -13.36 -12.84 9.15
CA ARG A 189 -12.92 -13.96 10.01
C ARG A 189 -13.51 -15.31 9.59
N THR A 190 -14.70 -15.29 8.99
CA THR A 190 -15.35 -16.49 8.44
C THR A 190 -14.67 -17.06 7.18
N GLU A 191 -13.72 -16.34 6.59
CA GLU A 191 -12.96 -16.72 5.40
C GLU A 191 -11.47 -17.02 5.72
N GLU A 192 -11.02 -16.87 6.97
CA GLU A 192 -9.62 -17.09 7.36
C GLU A 192 -9.12 -18.51 7.01
N ASN A 193 -9.97 -19.52 7.14
CA ASN A 193 -9.63 -20.91 6.84
C ASN A 193 -9.38 -21.18 5.35
N VAL A 194 -9.86 -20.32 4.46
CA VAL A 194 -9.67 -20.40 3.00
C VAL A 194 -8.82 -19.26 2.45
N ARG A 195 -8.20 -18.49 3.34
CA ARG A 195 -7.40 -17.31 3.01
C ARG A 195 -6.34 -17.59 1.96
N GLU A 196 -5.59 -18.67 2.10
CA GLU A 196 -4.52 -19.04 1.16
C GLU A 196 -5.06 -19.43 -0.22
N GLN A 197 -6.29 -19.95 -0.30
CA GLN A 197 -6.95 -20.31 -1.57
C GLN A 197 -7.60 -19.10 -2.23
N LEU A 198 -8.12 -18.15 -1.44
CA LEU A 198 -8.78 -16.95 -1.92
C LEU A 198 -7.80 -15.82 -2.26
N ILE A 199 -6.73 -15.71 -1.49
CA ILE A 199 -5.62 -14.81 -1.77
C ILE A 199 -4.54 -15.61 -2.50
N GLN A 200 -4.77 -15.88 -3.76
CA GLN A 200 -3.63 -16.03 -4.65
C GLN A 200 -2.96 -14.67 -4.65
N ASP A 201 -1.76 -14.60 -4.08
CA ASP A 201 -0.99 -13.36 -3.99
C ASP A 201 -0.56 -12.93 -5.39
N ILE A 202 -1.53 -12.43 -6.10
CA ILE A 202 -1.32 -11.71 -7.33
C ILE A 202 -0.82 -10.35 -6.88
N SER A 203 0.38 -10.02 -7.27
CA SER A 203 1.14 -8.82 -6.88
C SER A 203 0.37 -7.49 -6.98
N TYR A 204 -0.79 -7.49 -7.58
CA TYR A 204 -1.62 -6.32 -7.87
C TYR A 204 -2.64 -5.98 -6.79
N THR A 205 -3.07 -6.96 -6.00
CA THR A 205 -4.19 -6.76 -5.06
C THR A 205 -3.79 -6.13 -3.73
N ASN A 206 -2.52 -6.22 -3.34
CA ASN A 206 -1.99 -5.62 -2.10
C ASN A 206 -1.46 -4.19 -2.26
N SER A 207 -1.71 -3.53 -3.41
CA SER A 207 -1.27 -2.16 -3.65
C SER A 207 -2.22 -1.11 -3.06
N ILE A 208 -1.73 0.13 -3.01
CA ILE A 208 -2.51 1.30 -2.60
C ILE A 208 -3.69 1.52 -3.54
N HIS A 209 -3.46 1.37 -4.84
CA HIS A 209 -4.48 1.60 -5.86
C HIS A 209 -5.33 0.36 -6.11
N LYS A 210 -6.61 0.57 -6.40
CA LYS A 210 -7.57 -0.45 -6.82
C LYS A 210 -8.30 0.02 -8.07
N VAL A 211 -8.52 -0.91 -9.00
CA VAL A 211 -9.38 -0.68 -10.16
C VAL A 211 -10.58 -1.62 -10.07
N TYR A 212 -11.77 -1.02 -10.10
CA TYR A 212 -13.04 -1.72 -10.09
C TYR A 212 -13.81 -1.43 -11.37
N LEU A 213 -14.35 -2.48 -12.00
CA LEU A 213 -15.15 -2.39 -13.22
C LEU A 213 -16.61 -2.70 -12.90
N CYS A 214 -17.51 -1.88 -13.41
CA CYS A 214 -18.95 -2.06 -13.21
C CYS A 214 -19.78 -1.51 -14.37
N PHE A 215 -21.09 -1.78 -14.30
CA PHE A 215 -22.10 -1.28 -15.24
C PHE A 215 -23.16 -0.42 -14.56
N MET A 216 -22.93 0.00 -13.33
CA MET A 216 -23.90 0.78 -12.58
C MET A 216 -23.92 2.23 -13.11
N PRO A 217 -25.03 2.71 -13.69
CA PRO A 217 -25.07 4.06 -14.27
C PRO A 217 -24.68 5.17 -13.30
N GLN A 218 -25.07 5.04 -12.02
CA GLN A 218 -24.76 6.05 -10.98
C GLN A 218 -23.26 6.18 -10.69
N THR A 219 -22.44 5.20 -11.06
CA THR A 219 -20.98 5.28 -10.83
C THR A 219 -20.29 6.26 -11.77
N SER A 220 -20.87 6.62 -12.91
CA SER A 220 -20.36 7.65 -13.80
C SER A 220 -20.41 9.06 -13.18
N ASP A 221 -21.26 9.28 -12.16
CA ASP A 221 -21.42 10.56 -11.49
C ASP A 221 -20.39 10.78 -10.35
N LEU A 222 -19.64 9.73 -10.00
CA LEU A 222 -18.56 9.82 -9.02
C LEU A 222 -17.45 10.74 -9.54
N LYS A 223 -16.77 11.41 -8.62
CA LYS A 223 -15.70 12.37 -8.93
C LYS A 223 -14.46 12.09 -8.08
N PRO A 224 -13.28 12.48 -8.56
CA PRO A 224 -12.07 12.44 -7.75
C PRO A 224 -12.28 13.12 -6.39
N GLY A 225 -11.87 12.42 -5.34
CA GLY A 225 -12.04 12.85 -3.96
C GLY A 225 -13.32 12.38 -3.27
N ASP A 226 -14.28 11.77 -3.97
CA ASP A 226 -15.44 11.11 -3.33
C ASP A 226 -14.98 9.91 -2.50
N LEU A 227 -15.71 9.61 -1.44
CA LEU A 227 -15.40 8.50 -0.53
C LEU A 227 -16.35 7.33 -0.77
N LEU A 228 -15.81 6.13 -0.81
CA LEU A 228 -16.53 4.89 -0.97
C LEU A 228 -16.40 4.02 0.28
N ALA A 229 -17.53 3.71 0.91
CA ALA A 229 -17.63 2.61 1.86
C ALA A 229 -17.82 1.32 1.06
N ILE A 230 -16.87 0.42 1.11
CA ILE A 230 -16.92 -0.85 0.38
C ILE A 230 -17.78 -1.82 1.17
N TYR A 231 -18.93 -2.18 0.60
CA TYR A 231 -19.87 -3.12 1.16
C TYR A 231 -19.72 -4.48 0.48
N ARG A 232 -19.22 -5.46 1.22
CA ARG A 232 -19.20 -6.84 0.78
C ARG A 232 -20.61 -7.42 0.90
N THR A 233 -21.20 -7.87 -0.20
CA THR A 233 -22.52 -8.51 -0.17
C THR A 233 -22.43 -9.90 0.43
N SER A 234 -23.58 -10.50 0.78
CA SER A 234 -23.64 -11.87 1.31
C SER A 234 -23.22 -12.88 0.26
N ASP A 235 -22.54 -13.93 0.70
CA ASP A 235 -22.21 -15.11 -0.11
C ASP A 235 -23.26 -16.24 0.00
N GLY A 236 -24.31 -16.03 0.80
CA GLY A 236 -25.38 -17.02 1.01
C GLY A 236 -25.00 -18.18 1.94
N LEU A 237 -23.79 -18.22 2.47
CA LEU A 237 -23.30 -19.34 3.31
C LEU A 237 -23.65 -19.19 4.79
N GLY A 238 -24.51 -18.23 5.15
CA GLY A 238 -24.95 -18.00 6.52
C GLY A 238 -25.70 -16.68 6.69
N PRO A 239 -26.04 -16.29 7.94
CA PRO A 239 -26.81 -15.08 8.21
C PRO A 239 -26.14 -13.82 7.64
N ALA A 240 -26.88 -13.06 6.84
CA ALA A 240 -26.38 -11.87 6.15
C ALA A 240 -25.70 -10.85 7.08
N LYS A 241 -26.20 -10.69 8.31
CA LYS A 241 -25.66 -9.76 9.32
C LYS A 241 -24.17 -9.97 9.67
N TYR A 242 -23.62 -11.17 9.40
CA TYR A 242 -22.22 -11.48 9.64
C TYR A 242 -21.40 -11.57 8.35
N ARG A 243 -22.06 -11.58 7.19
CA ARG A 243 -21.45 -11.83 5.90
C ARG A 243 -21.67 -10.71 4.88
N SER A 244 -22.47 -9.71 5.25
CA SER A 244 -22.73 -8.50 4.47
C SER A 244 -22.39 -7.28 5.32
N VAL A 245 -21.17 -6.80 5.18
CA VAL A 245 -20.62 -5.75 6.05
C VAL A 245 -19.81 -4.73 5.26
N ILE A 246 -19.66 -3.53 5.82
CA ILE A 246 -18.67 -2.57 5.33
C ILE A 246 -17.30 -3.04 5.80
N THR A 247 -16.38 -3.18 4.89
CA THR A 247 -15.05 -3.77 5.13
C THR A 247 -13.91 -2.80 4.93
N SER A 248 -14.15 -1.72 4.16
CA SER A 248 -13.08 -0.82 3.77
C SER A 248 -13.61 0.56 3.46
N VAL A 249 -12.72 1.55 3.53
CA VAL A 249 -12.97 2.89 3.01
C VAL A 249 -11.92 3.20 1.95
N CYS A 250 -12.41 3.66 0.79
CA CYS A 250 -11.61 4.06 -0.35
C CYS A 250 -11.92 5.50 -0.75
N GLN A 251 -10.98 6.14 -1.46
CA GLN A 251 -11.19 7.44 -2.08
C GLN A 251 -11.03 7.33 -3.58
N ILE A 252 -11.96 7.90 -4.34
CA ILE A 252 -11.90 7.92 -5.81
C ILE A 252 -10.72 8.79 -6.27
N GLU A 253 -9.86 8.22 -7.10
CA GLU A 253 -8.79 8.92 -7.81
C GLU A 253 -9.26 9.38 -9.18
N GLU A 254 -9.93 8.49 -9.92
CA GLU A 254 -10.34 8.73 -11.30
C GLU A 254 -11.56 7.87 -11.64
N VAL A 255 -12.43 8.42 -12.47
CA VAL A 255 -13.57 7.69 -13.07
C VAL A 255 -13.42 7.80 -14.57
N ARG A 256 -13.44 6.67 -15.26
CA ARG A 256 -13.38 6.60 -16.72
C ARG A 256 -14.51 5.73 -17.25
N THR A 257 -15.11 6.15 -18.34
CA THR A 257 -16.00 5.29 -19.12
C THR A 257 -15.21 4.55 -20.19
N LYS A 258 -15.75 3.45 -20.69
CA LYS A 258 -15.15 2.67 -21.77
C LYS A 258 -14.73 3.56 -22.96
N ASP A 259 -15.60 4.50 -23.33
CA ASP A 259 -15.40 5.35 -24.51
C ASP A 259 -14.29 6.40 -24.33
N SER A 260 -13.77 6.55 -23.12
CA SER A 260 -12.61 7.40 -22.83
C SER A 260 -11.27 6.76 -23.21
N PHE A 261 -11.26 5.47 -23.56
CA PHE A 261 -10.06 4.74 -23.98
C PHE A 261 -10.02 4.67 -25.51
N LYS A 262 -8.85 4.88 -26.09
CA LYS A 262 -8.66 4.87 -27.56
C LYS A 262 -8.94 3.51 -28.19
N ASN A 263 -8.60 2.44 -27.45
CA ASN A 263 -8.75 1.06 -27.90
C ASN A 263 -8.71 0.08 -26.72
N VAL A 264 -8.88 -1.22 -27.02
CA VAL A 264 -8.86 -2.28 -26.03
C VAL A 264 -7.50 -2.42 -25.33
N ASP A 265 -6.40 -2.15 -26.03
CA ASP A 265 -5.06 -2.33 -25.45
C ASP A 265 -4.78 -1.24 -24.39
N GLU A 266 -5.17 0.02 -24.65
CA GLU A 266 -5.11 1.09 -23.64
C GLU A 266 -5.98 0.75 -22.42
N PHE A 267 -7.20 0.23 -22.65
CA PHE A 267 -8.09 -0.18 -21.57
C PHE A 267 -7.45 -1.30 -20.72
N VAL A 268 -6.92 -2.35 -21.36
CA VAL A 268 -6.27 -3.46 -20.67
C VAL A 268 -5.03 -2.98 -19.93
N GLN A 269 -4.17 -2.18 -20.55
CA GLN A 269 -2.98 -1.63 -19.92
C GLN A 269 -3.31 -0.81 -18.65
N TYR A 270 -4.35 0.01 -18.73
CA TYR A 270 -4.80 0.84 -17.62
C TYR A 270 -5.36 0.00 -16.46
N THR A 271 -6.19 -1.01 -16.78
CA THR A 271 -6.96 -1.76 -15.77
C THR A 271 -6.19 -2.95 -15.18
N ASN A 272 -5.32 -3.59 -15.95
CA ASN A 272 -4.63 -4.84 -15.55
C ASN A 272 -3.81 -4.70 -14.27
N SER A 273 -3.19 -3.54 -14.07
CA SER A 273 -2.23 -3.36 -12.96
C SER A 273 -2.84 -3.37 -11.56
N TYR A 274 -4.15 -3.15 -11.42
CA TYR A 274 -4.81 -2.94 -10.13
C TYR A 274 -6.20 -3.56 -10.02
N SER A 275 -6.62 -4.35 -11.02
CA SER A 275 -7.89 -5.10 -11.00
C SER A 275 -7.66 -6.57 -10.63
N VAL A 276 -8.76 -7.27 -10.39
CA VAL A 276 -8.75 -8.72 -10.13
C VAL A 276 -8.90 -9.57 -11.38
N PHE A 277 -8.98 -8.94 -12.54
CA PHE A 277 -9.23 -9.59 -13.82
C PHE A 277 -7.93 -9.81 -14.59
N ASP A 278 -7.82 -10.93 -15.26
CA ASP A 278 -6.74 -11.19 -16.20
C ASP A 278 -6.93 -10.43 -17.53
N PRO A 279 -5.92 -10.35 -18.40
CA PRO A 279 -6.03 -9.64 -19.68
C PRO A 279 -7.14 -10.16 -20.62
N ILE A 280 -7.47 -11.45 -20.56
CA ILE A 280 -8.53 -12.06 -21.38
C ILE A 280 -9.90 -11.61 -20.86
N GLU A 281 -10.10 -11.69 -19.54
CA GLU A 281 -11.30 -11.17 -18.89
C GLU A 281 -11.49 -9.66 -19.16
N LEU A 282 -10.41 -8.87 -19.09
CA LEU A 282 -10.44 -7.43 -19.35
C LEU A 282 -10.85 -7.11 -20.79
N LYS A 283 -10.36 -7.86 -21.78
CA LYS A 283 -10.84 -7.74 -23.18
C LYS A 283 -12.34 -8.06 -23.29
N SER A 284 -12.82 -9.07 -22.57
CA SER A 284 -14.25 -9.39 -22.50
C SER A 284 -15.05 -8.25 -21.86
N TRP A 285 -14.52 -7.61 -20.81
CA TRP A 285 -15.13 -6.43 -20.21
C TRP A 285 -15.24 -5.29 -21.21
N TYR A 286 -14.18 -4.98 -21.96
CA TYR A 286 -14.18 -3.91 -22.97
C TYR A 286 -15.28 -4.08 -24.03
N ASN A 287 -15.65 -5.31 -24.38
CA ASN A 287 -16.71 -5.59 -25.36
C ASN A 287 -18.13 -5.37 -24.82
N LYS A 288 -18.30 -5.16 -23.50
CA LYS A 288 -19.62 -4.91 -22.91
C LYS A 288 -19.99 -3.43 -23.04
N PRO A 289 -21.29 -3.08 -23.13
CA PRO A 289 -21.73 -1.69 -23.14
C PRO A 289 -21.59 -1.03 -21.76
N ASN A 290 -21.48 0.29 -21.74
CA ASN A 290 -21.59 1.13 -20.54
C ASN A 290 -20.66 0.75 -19.37
N VAL A 291 -19.46 0.25 -19.68
CA VAL A 291 -18.47 -0.06 -18.66
C VAL A 291 -17.93 1.21 -18.05
N VAL A 292 -17.96 1.28 -16.72
CA VAL A 292 -17.32 2.31 -15.90
C VAL A 292 -16.16 1.70 -15.16
N VAL A 293 -15.02 2.37 -15.21
CA VAL A 293 -13.77 2.02 -14.53
C VAL A 293 -13.55 3.01 -13.40
N LEU A 294 -13.57 2.51 -12.18
CA LEU A 294 -13.26 3.29 -10.98
C LEU A 294 -11.83 2.99 -10.53
N ARG A 295 -10.98 4.01 -10.50
CA ARG A 295 -9.68 3.93 -9.83
C ARG A 295 -9.79 4.61 -8.49
N MET A 296 -9.31 3.95 -7.43
CA MET A 296 -9.44 4.43 -6.07
C MET A 296 -8.24 4.06 -5.22
N THR A 297 -7.94 4.83 -4.19
CA THR A 297 -7.00 4.46 -3.13
C THR A 297 -7.69 3.60 -2.09
N TYR A 298 -7.00 2.57 -1.58
CA TYR A 298 -7.44 1.72 -0.49
C TYR A 298 -6.91 2.27 0.83
N ASN A 299 -7.69 3.13 1.47
CA ASN A 299 -7.22 3.93 2.62
C ASN A 299 -7.28 3.18 3.94
N ILE A 300 -8.38 2.48 4.23
CA ILE A 300 -8.62 1.86 5.53
C ILE A 300 -9.27 0.48 5.35
N ALA A 301 -8.70 -0.55 5.97
CA ALA A 301 -9.38 -1.81 6.28
C ALA A 301 -10.11 -1.65 7.63
N LEU A 302 -11.35 -2.15 7.76
CA LEU A 302 -12.21 -2.04 8.94
C LEU A 302 -12.30 -3.37 9.69
#